data_bbc5dfd7af2aa1460ad2b3fdd90f4f5d
#
_entry.id   bbc5dfd7af2aa1460ad2b3fdd90f4f5d
#
_cell.length_a   1.000
_cell.length_b   1.000
_cell.length_c   1.000
_cell.angle_alpha   90.00
_cell.angle_beta   90.00
_cell.angle_gamma   90.00
#
_symmetry.space_group_name_H-M   'P 1'
#
loop_
_entity.id
_entity.type
_entity.pdbx_description
1 polymer ?
#
loop_
_entity_poly.entity_id
_entity_poly.type
_entity_poly.pdbx_seq_one_letter_code
_entity_poly.pdbx_strand_id
1 'polypeptide(L)'
;MKFTFVSRPPGVVGLAMLVLLFVCTQSPAQFTPSTGPGSTNLIPHAQLIQPEELVHMLQAAGTGKPLLLQVGSHLLFDEAHITGSVYAGAGSQPAGLQQLQSMVASFSKKKFIVLYCGCCPWDRCPNLGPAFKQLHDAGFSNVKVLYLANNLGTDWVAKGYPVERSH
;
A
#
# COMPACT_ATOMS: atom_id res chain seq x y z
N MET A 1 -73.17 -58.19 -36.44
CA MET A 1 -72.34 -57.58 -35.39
C MET A 1 -71.28 -58.60 -35.08
N LYS A 2 -70.06 -58.39 -35.60
CA LYS A 2 -68.92 -59.31 -35.37
C LYS A 2 -67.79 -58.48 -34.81
N PHE A 3 -67.38 -58.73 -33.55
CA PHE A 3 -66.19 -58.19 -32.91
C PHE A 3 -64.95 -58.97 -33.32
N THR A 4 -64.03 -58.35 -33.98
CA THR A 4 -62.76 -58.93 -34.27
C THR A 4 -61.71 -58.37 -33.24
N PHE A 5 -61.20 -59.29 -32.42
CA PHE A 5 -60.18 -59.03 -31.41
C PHE A 5 -58.79 -59.13 -32.11
N VAL A 6 -58.04 -58.02 -32.17
CA VAL A 6 -56.74 -58.03 -32.71
C VAL A 6 -55.74 -58.05 -31.54
N SER A 7 -54.97 -59.13 -31.52
CA SER A 7 -53.94 -59.43 -30.58
C SER A 7 -52.70 -58.53 -30.81
N ARG A 8 -52.23 -57.93 -29.77
CA ARG A 8 -50.99 -57.10 -29.75
C ARG A 8 -49.80 -57.97 -29.32
N PRO A 9 -48.62 -57.91 -30.00
CA PRO A 9 -47.39 -58.54 -29.51
C PRO A 9 -46.72 -57.68 -28.48
N PRO A 10 -45.93 -58.27 -27.55
CA PRO A 10 -45.17 -57.50 -26.52
C PRO A 10 -43.95 -56.80 -27.11
N GLY A 11 -43.94 -55.47 -27.03
CA GLY A 11 -42.83 -54.64 -27.45
C GLY A 11 -41.72 -54.67 -26.42
N VAL A 12 -40.56 -54.89 -26.94
CA VAL A 12 -39.25 -54.88 -26.25
C VAL A 12 -39.01 -53.46 -25.66
N VAL A 13 -38.90 -53.39 -24.35
CA VAL A 13 -38.49 -52.16 -23.64
C VAL A 13 -36.99 -52.00 -23.82
N GLY A 14 -36.60 -51.16 -24.78
CA GLY A 14 -35.24 -50.72 -24.93
C GLY A 14 -34.89 -49.67 -23.85
N LEU A 15 -34.11 -50.08 -22.87
CA LEU A 15 -33.55 -49.19 -21.85
C LEU A 15 -32.44 -48.35 -22.50
N ALA A 16 -32.77 -47.17 -22.99
CA ALA A 16 -31.78 -46.17 -23.42
C ALA A 16 -31.13 -45.55 -22.19
N MET A 17 -29.93 -46.05 -21.85
CA MET A 17 -29.09 -45.50 -20.80
C MET A 17 -28.44 -44.22 -21.33
N LEU A 18 -29.02 -43.07 -20.98
CA LEU A 18 -28.49 -41.76 -21.29
C LEU A 18 -27.30 -41.49 -20.36
N VAL A 19 -26.05 -41.79 -20.85
CA VAL A 19 -24.83 -41.41 -20.16
C VAL A 19 -24.61 -39.92 -20.32
N LEU A 20 -25.03 -39.13 -19.31
CA LEU A 20 -24.68 -37.72 -19.17
C LEU A 20 -23.20 -37.66 -18.80
N LEU A 21 -22.34 -37.44 -19.80
CA LEU A 21 -20.96 -37.03 -19.59
C LEU A 21 -20.94 -35.64 -18.98
N PHE A 22 -20.83 -35.57 -17.65
CA PHE A 22 -20.49 -34.34 -16.93
C PHE A 22 -19.06 -33.97 -17.29
N VAL A 23 -18.88 -33.18 -18.33
CA VAL A 23 -17.61 -32.53 -18.62
C VAL A 23 -17.40 -31.47 -17.55
N CYS A 24 -16.69 -31.85 -16.48
CA CYS A 24 -16.20 -30.92 -15.49
C CYS A 24 -15.10 -30.07 -16.16
N THR A 25 -15.50 -28.92 -16.72
CA THR A 25 -14.55 -27.89 -17.16
C THR A 25 -13.90 -27.30 -15.90
N GLN A 26 -12.76 -27.85 -15.53
CA GLN A 26 -11.87 -27.23 -14.54
C GLN A 26 -11.34 -25.94 -15.18
N SER A 27 -11.95 -24.82 -14.86
CA SER A 27 -11.34 -23.51 -15.11
C SER A 27 -10.04 -23.44 -14.31
N PRO A 28 -8.87 -23.22 -14.94
CA PRO A 28 -7.69 -22.93 -14.20
C PRO A 28 -7.96 -21.63 -13.44
N ALA A 29 -8.02 -21.71 -12.11
CA ALA A 29 -8.00 -20.54 -11.26
C ALA A 29 -6.66 -19.82 -11.58
N GLN A 30 -6.75 -18.76 -12.35
CA GLN A 30 -5.62 -17.85 -12.55
C GLN A 30 -5.32 -17.26 -11.19
N PHE A 31 -4.25 -17.73 -10.58
CA PHE A 31 -3.65 -17.15 -9.42
C PHE A 31 -3.07 -15.80 -9.88
N THR A 32 -3.89 -14.76 -9.90
CA THR A 32 -3.38 -13.40 -9.98
C THR A 32 -2.64 -13.16 -8.67
N PRO A 33 -1.32 -12.90 -8.68
CA PRO A 33 -0.64 -12.49 -7.46
C PRO A 33 -1.36 -11.23 -6.98
N SER A 34 -2.07 -11.36 -5.87
CA SER A 34 -2.64 -10.22 -5.15
C SER A 34 -1.45 -9.37 -4.74
N THR A 35 -1.24 -8.28 -5.45
CA THR A 35 -0.32 -7.22 -5.02
C THR A 35 -0.96 -6.65 -3.76
N GLY A 36 -0.54 -7.17 -2.60
CA GLY A 36 -1.05 -6.72 -1.32
C GLY A 36 -0.88 -5.19 -1.18
N PRO A 37 -1.76 -4.51 -0.43
CA PRO A 37 -1.62 -3.09 -0.16
C PRO A 37 -0.35 -2.87 0.67
N GLY A 38 0.73 -2.45 0.03
CA GLY A 38 2.04 -2.27 0.65
C GLY A 38 3.20 -2.23 -0.35
N SER A 39 2.90 -2.35 -1.64
CA SER A 39 3.94 -2.30 -2.66
C SER A 39 4.46 -0.87 -2.81
N THR A 40 5.67 -0.64 -2.33
CA THR A 40 6.44 0.58 -2.57
C THR A 40 6.91 0.71 -4.02
N ASN A 41 6.57 -0.26 -4.90
CA ASN A 41 6.74 -0.16 -6.36
C ASN A 41 6.10 1.09 -6.97
N LEU A 42 5.25 1.78 -6.20
CA LEU A 42 4.66 3.07 -6.58
C LEU A 42 5.63 4.26 -6.40
N ILE A 43 6.76 4.07 -5.70
CA ILE A 43 7.72 5.14 -5.41
C ILE A 43 8.91 5.01 -6.36
N PRO A 44 9.08 5.90 -7.35
CA PRO A 44 10.25 5.89 -8.21
C PRO A 44 11.55 6.11 -7.39
N HIS A 45 12.63 5.44 -7.75
CA HIS A 45 13.93 5.64 -7.09
C HIS A 45 14.40 7.11 -7.10
N ALA A 46 14.06 7.86 -8.14
CA ALA A 46 14.34 9.30 -8.22
C ALA A 46 13.63 10.14 -7.15
N GLN A 47 12.62 9.58 -6.48
CA GLN A 47 11.91 10.23 -5.38
C GLN A 47 12.45 9.84 -4.00
N LEU A 48 13.50 9.04 -3.94
CA LEU A 48 14.17 8.74 -2.68
C LEU A 48 15.16 9.85 -2.32
N ILE A 49 15.28 10.12 -1.02
CA ILE A 49 16.28 11.00 -0.43
C ILE A 49 17.10 10.22 0.59
N GLN A 50 18.42 10.35 0.55
CA GLN A 50 19.30 9.66 1.49
C GLN A 50 19.29 10.34 2.87
N PRO A 51 19.52 9.59 3.97
CA PRO A 51 19.57 10.16 5.31
C PRO A 51 20.56 11.31 5.45
N GLU A 52 21.74 11.15 4.89
CA GLU A 52 22.81 12.16 4.92
C GLU A 52 22.39 13.46 4.21
N GLU A 53 21.76 13.34 3.04
CA GLU A 53 21.25 14.49 2.28
C GLU A 53 20.17 15.22 3.09
N LEU A 54 19.25 14.48 3.71
CA LEU A 54 18.19 15.07 4.53
C LEU A 54 18.79 15.79 5.75
N VAL A 55 19.75 15.19 6.45
CA VAL A 55 20.43 15.81 7.60
C VAL A 55 21.04 17.15 7.19
N HIS A 56 21.77 17.20 6.07
CA HIS A 56 22.34 18.45 5.55
C HIS A 56 21.27 19.52 5.30
N MET A 57 20.14 19.14 4.72
CA MET A 57 19.03 20.08 4.49
C MET A 57 18.41 20.60 5.78
N LEU A 58 18.29 19.75 6.81
CA LEU A 58 17.72 20.13 8.10
C LEU A 58 18.64 21.06 8.90
N GLN A 59 19.95 20.89 8.76
CA GLN A 59 20.96 21.70 9.43
C GLN A 59 21.24 23.02 8.70
N ALA A 60 20.94 23.11 7.40
CA ALA A 60 21.15 24.32 6.64
C ALA A 60 20.29 25.49 7.19
N ALA A 61 20.90 26.68 7.22
CA ALA A 61 20.17 27.90 7.51
C ALA A 61 19.28 28.29 6.32
N GLY A 62 18.04 28.70 6.56
CA GLY A 62 17.15 29.20 5.52
C GLY A 62 15.76 28.59 5.48
N THR A 63 14.99 29.02 4.48
CA THR A 63 13.55 28.68 4.35
C THR A 63 13.25 27.43 3.53
N GLY A 64 14.27 26.75 3.00
CA GLY A 64 14.12 25.60 2.09
C GLY A 64 13.87 24.25 2.76
N LYS A 65 13.65 24.21 4.08
CA LYS A 65 13.44 22.94 4.79
C LYS A 65 12.16 22.25 4.35
N PRO A 66 12.24 20.91 4.15
CA PRO A 66 11.05 20.13 3.82
C PRO A 66 10.06 20.09 4.99
N LEU A 67 8.80 19.87 4.66
CA LEU A 67 7.81 19.41 5.62
C LEU A 67 8.04 17.90 5.81
N LEU A 68 8.48 17.51 7.02
CA LEU A 68 8.73 16.12 7.35
C LEU A 68 7.46 15.48 7.91
N LEU A 69 6.97 14.42 7.28
CA LEU A 69 5.76 13.71 7.66
C LEU A 69 6.05 12.25 7.95
N GLN A 70 5.81 11.83 9.20
CA GLN A 70 5.87 10.43 9.57
C GLN A 70 4.50 9.79 9.31
N VAL A 71 4.48 8.71 8.52
CA VAL A 71 3.26 8.01 8.10
C VAL A 71 3.18 6.57 8.59
N GLY A 72 3.82 6.29 9.73
CA GLY A 72 3.87 4.97 10.35
C GLY A 72 3.05 4.84 11.62
N SER A 73 3.57 4.10 12.60
CA SER A 73 2.96 3.93 13.92
C SER A 73 3.11 5.20 14.78
N HIS A 74 2.02 5.64 15.42
CA HIS A 74 2.06 6.76 16.36
C HIS A 74 2.95 6.45 17.57
N LEU A 75 2.88 5.22 18.07
CA LEU A 75 3.72 4.78 19.19
C LEU A 75 5.23 4.95 18.87
N LEU A 76 5.66 4.54 17.68
CA LEU A 76 7.07 4.70 17.27
C LEU A 76 7.43 6.17 17.05
N PHE A 77 6.49 7.00 16.63
CA PHE A 77 6.69 8.44 16.54
C PHE A 77 6.96 9.04 17.93
N ASP A 78 6.16 8.65 18.94
CA ASP A 78 6.34 9.13 20.32
C ASP A 78 7.68 8.67 20.92
N GLU A 79 8.10 7.45 20.63
CA GLU A 79 9.38 6.91 21.10
C GLU A 79 10.59 7.64 20.52
N ALA A 80 10.60 7.86 19.21
CA ALA A 80 11.64 8.63 18.52
C ALA A 80 11.19 9.03 17.11
N HIS A 81 11.30 10.30 16.79
CA HIS A 81 11.05 10.82 15.44
C HIS A 81 12.13 11.82 15.02
N ILE A 82 12.25 12.06 13.72
CA ILE A 82 13.20 13.04 13.17
C ILE A 82 12.79 14.43 13.69
N THR A 83 13.76 15.17 14.23
CA THR A 83 13.56 16.53 14.74
C THR A 83 12.77 17.40 13.76
N GLY A 84 11.70 18.01 14.24
CA GLY A 84 10.81 18.88 13.46
C GLY A 84 9.86 18.14 12.52
N SER A 85 9.76 16.80 12.60
CA SER A 85 8.74 16.05 11.87
C SER A 85 7.39 16.07 12.58
N VAL A 86 6.34 15.80 11.82
CA VAL A 86 4.96 15.75 12.31
C VAL A 86 4.36 14.37 12.00
N TYR A 87 3.61 13.82 12.95
CA TYR A 87 2.84 12.61 12.71
C TYR A 87 1.65 12.89 11.79
N ALA A 88 1.59 12.22 10.65
CA ALA A 88 0.59 12.44 9.60
C ALA A 88 -0.42 11.30 9.45
N GLY A 89 -0.42 10.34 10.37
CA GLY A 89 -1.30 9.16 10.31
C GLY A 89 -0.68 7.95 9.61
N ALA A 90 -1.10 6.76 10.00
CA ALA A 90 -0.61 5.52 9.39
C ALA A 90 -1.10 5.38 7.95
N GLY A 91 -0.20 5.43 6.97
CA GLY A 91 -0.54 5.43 5.54
C GLY A 91 -1.20 4.13 5.03
N SER A 92 -1.10 3.03 5.77
CA SER A 92 -1.81 1.79 5.46
C SER A 92 -3.27 1.78 5.94
N GLN A 93 -3.71 2.82 6.65
CA GLN A 93 -5.04 2.93 7.22
C GLN A 93 -5.84 4.06 6.58
N PRO A 94 -7.13 3.86 6.24
CA PRO A 94 -7.96 4.92 5.67
C PRO A 94 -8.01 6.20 6.54
N ALA A 95 -8.13 6.04 7.86
CA ALA A 95 -8.12 7.17 8.79
C ALA A 95 -6.79 7.93 8.77
N GLY A 96 -5.66 7.22 8.66
CA GLY A 96 -4.34 7.86 8.56
C GLY A 96 -4.16 8.61 7.24
N LEU A 97 -4.65 8.05 6.14
CA LEU A 97 -4.65 8.75 4.86
C LEU A 97 -5.54 10.02 4.90
N GLN A 98 -6.69 9.96 5.56
CA GLN A 98 -7.55 11.12 5.75
C GLN A 98 -6.85 12.20 6.59
N GLN A 99 -6.13 11.81 7.65
CA GLN A 99 -5.33 12.72 8.47
C GLN A 99 -4.24 13.41 7.63
N LEU A 100 -3.48 12.63 6.84
CA LEU A 100 -2.48 13.15 5.92
C LEU A 100 -3.09 14.19 4.96
N GLN A 101 -4.22 13.86 4.34
CA GLN A 101 -4.91 14.76 3.42
C GLN A 101 -5.32 16.08 4.09
N SER A 102 -5.91 16.01 5.28
CA SER A 102 -6.32 17.18 6.03
C SER A 102 -5.14 18.06 6.40
N MET A 103 -4.03 17.45 6.80
CA MET A 103 -2.80 18.16 7.19
C MET A 103 -2.19 18.94 6.03
N VAL A 104 -2.21 18.39 4.82
CA VAL A 104 -1.58 19.03 3.66
C VAL A 104 -2.53 19.93 2.87
N ALA A 105 -3.81 19.99 3.23
CA ALA A 105 -4.85 20.67 2.46
C ALA A 105 -4.56 22.15 2.17
N SER A 106 -3.93 22.86 3.15
CA SER A 106 -3.60 24.29 3.05
C SER A 106 -2.26 24.58 2.37
N PHE A 107 -1.43 23.56 2.11
CA PHE A 107 -0.12 23.79 1.52
C PHE A 107 -0.18 23.92 0.00
N SER A 108 0.73 24.73 -0.54
CA SER A 108 0.98 24.79 -1.99
C SER A 108 1.36 23.41 -2.53
N LYS A 109 0.86 23.06 -3.71
CA LYS A 109 1.21 21.81 -4.41
C LYS A 109 2.70 21.69 -4.77
N LYS A 110 3.45 22.78 -4.67
CA LYS A 110 4.92 22.82 -4.81
C LYS A 110 5.67 22.68 -3.48
N LYS A 111 4.95 22.56 -2.34
CA LYS A 111 5.59 22.37 -1.03
C LYS A 111 6.49 21.15 -1.08
N PHE A 112 7.76 21.33 -0.66
CA PHE A 112 8.66 20.22 -0.51
C PHE A 112 8.26 19.39 0.71
N ILE A 113 7.93 18.12 0.48
CA ILE A 113 7.49 17.16 1.51
C ILE A 113 8.42 15.97 1.48
N VAL A 114 8.85 15.51 2.66
CA VAL A 114 9.55 14.25 2.83
C VAL A 114 8.71 13.33 3.71
N LEU A 115 8.34 12.17 3.16
CA LEU A 115 7.65 11.11 3.89
C LEU A 115 8.65 10.11 4.48
N TYR A 116 8.38 9.60 5.68
CA TYR A 116 9.07 8.44 6.22
C TYR A 116 8.14 7.64 7.14
N CYS A 117 8.44 6.35 7.32
CA CYS A 117 7.67 5.48 8.20
C CYS A 117 8.45 5.13 9.48
N GLY A 118 9.69 4.70 9.34
CA GLY A 118 10.59 4.42 10.44
C GLY A 118 10.56 3.00 11.00
N CYS A 119 9.50 2.20 10.74
CA CYS A 119 9.35 0.86 11.34
C CYS A 119 10.09 -0.26 10.58
N CYS A 120 10.38 -0.08 9.30
CA CYS A 120 10.86 -1.13 8.40
C CYS A 120 11.60 -0.54 7.20
N PRO A 121 12.27 -1.37 6.37
CA PRO A 121 12.84 -0.94 5.11
C PRO A 121 11.82 -0.22 4.24
N TRP A 122 12.23 0.85 3.56
CA TRP A 122 11.34 1.69 2.75
C TRP A 122 10.58 0.89 1.70
N ASP A 123 11.22 -0.10 1.07
CA ASP A 123 10.68 -0.92 -0.02
C ASP A 123 9.67 -1.99 0.46
N ARG A 124 9.61 -2.26 1.76
CA ARG A 124 8.67 -3.19 2.39
C ARG A 124 7.67 -2.51 3.32
N CYS A 125 7.70 -1.19 3.36
CA CYS A 125 6.83 -0.42 4.25
C CYS A 125 5.39 -0.33 3.70
N PRO A 126 4.37 -0.83 4.42
CA PRO A 126 2.99 -0.78 3.95
C PRO A 126 2.40 0.63 3.95
N ASN A 127 3.04 1.57 4.66
CA ASN A 127 2.54 2.93 4.84
C ASN A 127 3.00 3.90 3.76
N LEU A 128 4.23 3.73 3.23
CA LEU A 128 4.85 4.70 2.33
C LEU A 128 4.18 4.77 0.96
N GLY A 129 3.91 3.62 0.34
CA GLY A 129 3.30 3.57 -1.00
C GLY A 129 1.95 4.27 -1.08
N PRO A 130 0.96 3.93 -0.23
CA PRO A 130 -0.34 4.60 -0.24
C PRO A 130 -0.26 6.09 0.10
N ALA A 131 0.57 6.49 1.08
CA ALA A 131 0.75 7.90 1.44
C ALA A 131 1.39 8.71 0.29
N PHE A 132 2.42 8.18 -0.35
CA PHE A 132 3.04 8.80 -1.52
C PHE A 132 2.05 8.96 -2.67
N LYS A 133 1.33 7.87 -3.00
CA LYS A 133 0.29 7.91 -4.04
C LYS A 133 -0.75 8.97 -3.75
N GLN A 134 -1.25 9.05 -2.53
CA GLN A 134 -2.26 10.03 -2.15
C GLN A 134 -1.78 11.47 -2.36
N LEU A 135 -0.55 11.81 -1.96
CA LEU A 135 0.01 13.14 -2.19
C LEU A 135 0.17 13.43 -3.69
N HIS A 136 0.63 12.45 -4.45
CA HIS A 136 0.75 12.58 -5.90
C HIS A 136 -0.60 12.81 -6.57
N ASP A 137 -1.63 12.01 -6.24
CA ASP A 137 -2.99 12.14 -6.77
C ASP A 137 -3.62 13.48 -6.37
N ALA A 138 -3.26 14.01 -5.20
CA ALA A 138 -3.65 15.35 -4.76
C ALA A 138 -2.88 16.50 -5.47
N GLY A 139 -1.96 16.18 -6.37
CA GLY A 139 -1.22 17.11 -7.21
C GLY A 139 0.07 17.68 -6.60
N PHE A 140 0.56 17.13 -5.48
CA PHE A 140 1.86 17.53 -4.95
C PHE A 140 2.99 17.02 -5.84
N SER A 141 3.80 17.94 -6.38
CA SER A 141 4.85 17.64 -7.35
C SER A 141 6.25 17.51 -6.74
N ASN A 142 6.43 17.89 -5.48
CA ASN A 142 7.73 17.90 -4.81
C ASN A 142 7.69 17.03 -3.56
N VAL A 143 7.48 15.73 -3.73
CA VAL A 143 7.42 14.73 -2.66
C VAL A 143 8.60 13.78 -2.79
N LYS A 144 9.34 13.62 -1.71
CA LYS A 144 10.41 12.62 -1.57
C LYS A 144 10.05 11.61 -0.47
N VAL A 145 10.68 10.47 -0.49
CA VAL A 145 10.59 9.44 0.56
C VAL A 145 11.99 9.20 1.11
N LEU A 146 12.13 9.24 2.43
CA LEU A 146 13.39 8.96 3.10
C LEU A 146 13.77 7.49 2.89
N TYR A 147 14.96 7.28 2.34
CA TYR A 147 15.53 5.96 2.18
C TYR A 147 16.01 5.43 3.53
N LEU A 148 15.32 4.44 4.06
CA LEU A 148 15.76 3.67 5.23
C LEU A 148 15.93 2.22 4.77
N ALA A 149 17.15 1.74 4.74
CA ALA A 149 17.47 0.37 4.33
C ALA A 149 16.97 -0.67 5.33
N ASN A 150 16.87 -0.27 6.62
CA ASN A 150 16.42 -1.12 7.72
C ASN A 150 15.22 -0.47 8.45
N ASN A 151 15.48 0.53 9.27
CA ASN A 151 14.49 1.28 10.05
C ASN A 151 15.12 2.58 10.60
N LEU A 152 14.29 3.43 11.22
CA LEU A 152 14.75 4.70 11.81
C LEU A 152 15.83 4.49 12.90
N GLY A 153 15.67 3.47 13.73
CA GLY A 153 16.64 3.17 14.80
C GLY A 153 18.05 2.93 14.26
N THR A 154 18.17 2.09 13.23
CA THR A 154 19.45 1.71 12.64
C THR A 154 20.02 2.78 11.71
N ASP A 155 19.18 3.35 10.83
CA ASP A 155 19.66 4.18 9.72
C ASP A 155 19.68 5.68 10.05
N TRP A 156 19.12 6.08 11.21
CA TRP A 156 19.07 7.47 11.67
C TRP A 156 19.58 7.63 13.10
N VAL A 157 18.92 6.99 14.09
CA VAL A 157 19.24 7.17 15.51
C VAL A 157 20.63 6.66 15.84
N ALA A 158 21.00 5.45 15.41
CA ALA A 158 22.31 4.86 15.65
C ALA A 158 23.46 5.63 14.97
N LYS A 159 23.16 6.44 13.95
CA LYS A 159 24.12 7.35 13.30
C LYS A 159 24.26 8.68 14.04
N GLY A 160 23.54 8.89 15.14
CA GLY A 160 23.58 10.13 15.91
C GLY A 160 22.89 11.32 15.25
N TYR A 161 22.00 11.09 14.28
CA TYR A 161 21.25 12.15 13.65
C TYR A 161 20.14 12.70 14.56
N PRO A 162 19.72 13.96 14.39
CA PRO A 162 18.79 14.63 15.32
C PRO A 162 17.44 13.93 15.42
N VAL A 163 17.03 13.64 16.66
CA VAL A 163 15.72 13.07 17.00
C VAL A 163 15.06 13.81 18.15
N GLU A 164 13.73 13.75 18.16
CA GLU A 164 12.87 14.19 19.24
C GLU A 164 12.01 13.04 19.74
N ARG A 165 11.41 13.21 20.93
CA ARG A 165 10.44 12.29 21.53
C ARG A 165 9.22 13.08 21.97
N SER A 166 8.02 12.52 21.76
CA SER A 166 6.81 13.08 22.35
C SER A 166 6.68 12.58 23.79
N HIS A 167 6.37 13.47 24.72
CA HIS A 167 6.15 13.14 26.14
C HIS A 167 4.65 13.19 26.48
#